data_e971084733eee331cdd86079a4cacb78
#
_entry.id   e971084733eee331cdd86079a4cacb78
#
_cell.length_a   1.000
_cell.length_b   1.000
_cell.length_c   1.000
_cell.angle_alpha   90.00
_cell.angle_beta   90.00
_cell.angle_gamma   90.00
#
_symmetry.space_group_name_H-M   'P 1'
#
loop_
_entity.id
_entity.type
_entity.pdbx_description
1 polymer ?
#
loop_
_entity_poly.entity_id
_entity_poly.type
_entity_poly.pdbx_seq_one_letter_code
_entity_poly.pdbx_strand_id
1 'polypeptide(L)'
;GYTAWDPTSYAFIKDKALCIPTAFCSYGGEALDKKTPLLRSMQALNKQALRVLHLFGNEDVKCVRTSVGPEQEYFLVDREMFDKRKDLTFCGRTLFGAKPPKGQEMDDHYFGAIKPRVAEYMADLNEELWKLGILAKTEHNEVAPAQHELAPIYTTTNVATDHNQLTMEIMQKVAARHGLVCLLHEKPFEGVNGSGKHN
;
A
#
# COMPACT_ATOMS: atom_id res chain seq x y z
N GLY A 1 3.26 -17.95 22.74
CA GLY A 1 2.51 -16.74 22.41
C GLY A 1 1.03 -17.02 22.19
N TYR A 2 0.25 -15.97 22.14
CA TYR A 2 -1.17 -16.00 21.87
C TYR A 2 -1.49 -15.32 20.56
N THR A 3 -2.37 -15.94 19.76
CA THR A 3 -3.01 -15.31 18.61
C THR A 3 -4.41 -14.88 19.05
N ALA A 4 -4.66 -13.58 19.01
CA ALA A 4 -5.96 -13.00 19.35
C ALA A 4 -6.64 -12.46 18.09
N TRP A 5 -7.93 -12.70 17.94
CA TRP A 5 -8.71 -12.08 16.89
C TRP A 5 -8.75 -10.56 17.08
N ASP A 6 -8.55 -9.82 15.99
CA ASP A 6 -8.75 -8.37 15.96
C ASP A 6 -10.15 -8.02 15.41
N PRO A 7 -11.12 -7.72 16.27
CA PRO A 7 -12.49 -7.39 15.84
C PRO A 7 -12.60 -5.99 15.21
N THR A 8 -11.53 -5.20 15.22
CA THR A 8 -11.52 -3.85 14.65
C THR A 8 -11.05 -3.82 13.19
N SER A 9 -10.71 -4.97 12.63
CA SER A 9 -10.41 -5.14 11.21
C SER A 9 -11.33 -6.21 10.61
N TYR A 10 -11.62 -6.10 9.32
CA TYR A 10 -12.61 -6.96 8.67
C TYR A 10 -12.02 -8.30 8.26
N ALA A 11 -12.78 -9.37 8.49
CA ALA A 11 -12.50 -10.65 7.83
C ALA A 11 -12.80 -10.55 6.34
N PHE A 12 -12.04 -11.28 5.53
CA PHE A 12 -12.17 -11.24 4.06
C PHE A 12 -11.91 -12.62 3.46
N ILE A 13 -12.33 -12.81 2.22
CA ILE A 13 -12.06 -14.04 1.47
C ILE A 13 -11.00 -13.75 0.41
N LYS A 14 -9.90 -14.48 0.46
CA LYS A 14 -8.81 -14.41 -0.52
C LYS A 14 -8.37 -15.83 -0.88
N ASP A 15 -8.17 -16.09 -2.16
CA ASP A 15 -7.70 -17.39 -2.67
C ASP A 15 -8.53 -18.59 -2.13
N LYS A 16 -9.86 -18.41 -2.03
CA LYS A 16 -10.83 -19.37 -1.46
C LYS A 16 -10.66 -19.66 0.04
N ALA A 17 -9.86 -18.89 0.75
CA ALA A 17 -9.66 -18.98 2.18
C ALA A 17 -10.33 -17.82 2.92
N LEU A 18 -10.98 -18.11 4.04
CA LEU A 18 -11.42 -17.08 4.98
C LEU A 18 -10.21 -16.59 5.79
N CYS A 19 -9.89 -15.32 5.64
CA CYS A 19 -8.81 -14.66 6.35
C CYS A 19 -9.41 -13.82 7.49
N ILE A 20 -8.93 -14.05 8.70
CA ILE A 20 -9.37 -13.32 9.90
C ILE A 20 -8.18 -12.56 10.46
N PRO A 21 -8.23 -11.20 10.52
CA PRO A 21 -7.16 -10.41 11.10
C PRO A 21 -6.91 -10.77 12.57
N THR A 22 -5.64 -10.94 12.93
CA THR A 22 -5.21 -11.32 14.26
C THR A 22 -4.05 -10.47 14.74
N ALA A 23 -3.88 -10.38 16.06
CA ALA A 23 -2.70 -9.85 16.71
C ALA A 23 -1.98 -11.01 17.43
N PHE A 24 -0.65 -10.94 17.51
CA PHE A 24 0.18 -11.96 18.13
C PHE A 24 1.04 -11.36 19.23
N CYS A 25 0.91 -11.90 20.44
CA CYS A 25 1.65 -11.44 21.62
C CYS A 25 2.18 -12.60 22.44
N SER A 26 3.18 -12.31 23.29
CA SER A 26 3.74 -13.26 24.25
C SER A 26 2.78 -13.50 25.42
N TYR A 27 3.11 -14.46 26.26
CA TYR A 27 2.40 -14.71 27.52
C TYR A 27 2.41 -13.49 28.44
N GLY A 28 3.53 -12.75 28.47
CA GLY A 28 3.69 -11.52 29.27
C GLY A 28 3.05 -10.27 28.63
N GLY A 29 2.52 -10.40 27.42
CA GLY A 29 1.88 -9.29 26.70
C GLY A 29 2.80 -8.51 25.76
N GLU A 30 4.06 -8.92 25.58
CA GLU A 30 4.96 -8.28 24.62
C GLU A 30 4.48 -8.56 23.19
N ALA A 31 4.62 -7.54 22.34
CA ALA A 31 4.28 -7.68 20.93
C ALA A 31 5.22 -8.65 20.21
N LEU A 32 4.66 -9.61 19.48
CA LEU A 32 5.40 -10.53 18.61
C LEU A 32 5.12 -10.27 17.12
N ASP A 33 4.33 -9.24 16.83
CA ASP A 33 3.96 -8.78 15.50
C ASP A 33 4.06 -7.25 15.41
N LYS A 34 3.68 -6.69 14.27
CA LYS A 34 3.57 -5.23 14.07
C LYS A 34 2.16 -4.70 14.36
N LYS A 35 1.15 -5.56 14.35
CA LYS A 35 -0.24 -5.20 14.62
C LYS A 35 -0.46 -4.74 16.06
N THR A 36 0.09 -5.46 17.03
CA THR A 36 -0.03 -5.13 18.45
C THR A 36 0.50 -3.72 18.79
N PRO A 37 1.71 -3.30 18.35
CA PRO A 37 2.17 -1.92 18.55
C PRO A 37 1.26 -0.89 17.88
N LEU A 38 0.74 -1.16 16.69
CA LEU A 38 -0.20 -0.25 16.00
C LEU A 38 -1.47 -0.05 16.82
N LEU A 39 -2.12 -1.11 17.26
CA LEU A 39 -3.33 -1.04 18.09
C LEU A 39 -3.08 -0.29 19.40
N ARG A 40 -1.97 -0.54 20.06
CA ARG A 40 -1.57 0.16 21.29
C ARG A 40 -1.29 1.63 21.06
N SER A 41 -0.65 1.99 19.94
CA SER A 41 -0.39 3.38 19.60
C SER A 41 -1.69 4.15 19.36
N MET A 42 -2.67 3.54 18.70
CA MET A 42 -4.00 4.14 18.50
C MET A 42 -4.73 4.38 19.83
N GLN A 43 -4.63 3.44 20.77
CA GLN A 43 -5.19 3.60 22.12
C GLN A 43 -4.50 4.72 22.90
N ALA A 44 -3.17 4.78 22.84
CA ALA A 44 -2.40 5.84 23.50
C ALA A 44 -2.74 7.22 22.93
N LEU A 45 -2.85 7.34 21.60
CA LEU A 45 -3.24 8.57 20.94
C LEU A 45 -4.68 8.98 21.32
N ASN A 46 -5.62 8.05 21.29
CA ASN A 46 -7.01 8.32 21.74
C ASN A 46 -7.03 8.93 23.15
N LYS A 47 -6.30 8.34 24.09
CA LYS A 47 -6.22 8.83 25.48
C LYS A 47 -5.71 10.27 25.57
N GLN A 48 -4.64 10.59 24.82
CA GLN A 48 -4.07 11.94 24.87
C GLN A 48 -4.91 12.97 24.10
N ALA A 49 -5.51 12.57 22.98
CA ALA A 49 -6.41 13.44 22.21
C ALA A 49 -7.66 13.82 23.01
N LEU A 50 -8.23 12.88 23.75
CA LEU A 50 -9.35 13.16 24.65
C LEU A 50 -8.96 14.18 25.74
N ARG A 51 -7.75 14.09 26.32
CA ARG A 51 -7.28 15.08 27.28
C ARG A 51 -7.23 16.49 26.67
N VAL A 52 -6.75 16.60 25.44
CA VAL A 52 -6.70 17.89 24.73
C VAL A 52 -8.12 18.42 24.47
N LEU A 53 -9.02 17.57 24.00
CA LEU A 53 -10.42 17.95 23.74
C LEU A 53 -11.13 18.45 25.00
N HIS A 54 -10.91 17.82 26.14
CA HIS A 54 -11.46 18.26 27.42
C HIS A 54 -10.95 19.65 27.81
N LEU A 55 -9.70 19.99 27.53
CA LEU A 55 -9.17 21.34 27.75
C LEU A 55 -9.85 22.42 26.89
N PHE A 56 -10.41 22.02 25.73
CA PHE A 56 -11.22 22.88 24.88
C PHE A 56 -12.73 22.85 25.24
N GLY A 57 -13.11 22.18 26.32
CA GLY A 57 -14.50 22.11 26.79
C GLY A 57 -15.36 21.03 26.08
N ASN A 58 -14.77 20.13 25.30
CA ASN A 58 -15.48 19.03 24.65
C ASN A 58 -15.55 17.81 25.59
N GLU A 59 -16.48 17.81 26.54
CA GLU A 59 -16.60 16.78 27.57
C GLU A 59 -17.44 15.54 27.11
N ASP A 60 -18.25 15.70 26.09
CA ASP A 60 -19.14 14.68 25.55
C ASP A 60 -18.46 13.68 24.61
N VAL A 61 -17.27 14.01 24.10
CA VAL A 61 -16.48 13.13 23.22
C VAL A 61 -15.91 11.96 23.99
N LYS A 62 -16.25 10.74 23.58
CA LYS A 62 -15.83 9.50 24.26
C LYS A 62 -14.67 8.77 23.56
N CYS A 63 -14.40 9.07 22.30
CA CYS A 63 -13.40 8.37 21.53
C CYS A 63 -12.87 9.24 20.38
N VAL A 64 -11.55 9.20 20.18
CA VAL A 64 -10.87 9.77 19.02
C VAL A 64 -10.23 8.64 18.24
N ARG A 65 -10.53 8.58 16.95
CA ARG A 65 -9.97 7.57 16.04
C ARG A 65 -9.12 8.25 14.98
N THR A 66 -7.97 7.66 14.71
CA THR A 66 -7.13 8.06 13.59
C THR A 66 -7.60 7.43 12.30
N SER A 67 -7.49 8.15 11.21
CA SER A 67 -7.74 7.66 9.86
C SER A 67 -6.55 7.98 8.96
N VAL A 68 -6.38 7.20 7.92
CA VAL A 68 -5.34 7.39 6.89
C VAL A 68 -5.80 6.81 5.56
N GLY A 69 -5.36 7.42 4.47
CA GLY A 69 -5.50 6.89 3.12
C GLY A 69 -4.12 6.68 2.52
N PRO A 70 -3.46 5.54 2.76
CA PRO A 70 -2.10 5.32 2.29
C PRO A 70 -2.07 5.18 0.77
N GLU A 71 -1.39 6.10 0.11
CA GLU A 71 -1.15 6.08 -1.32
C GLU A 71 0.02 5.14 -1.63
N GLN A 72 -0.13 4.29 -2.64
CA GLN A 72 0.92 3.38 -3.05
C GLN A 72 1.42 3.73 -4.44
N GLU A 73 2.64 4.25 -4.50
CA GLU A 73 3.38 4.38 -5.76
C GLU A 73 4.02 3.04 -6.13
N TYR A 74 4.11 2.79 -7.42
CA TYR A 74 4.67 1.56 -7.96
C TYR A 74 5.18 1.75 -9.39
N PHE A 75 6.04 0.84 -9.83
CA PHE A 75 6.50 0.79 -11.22
C PHE A 75 5.95 -0.44 -11.92
N LEU A 76 5.57 -0.29 -13.17
CA LEU A 76 5.21 -1.41 -14.04
C LEU A 76 6.28 -1.60 -15.10
N VAL A 77 6.81 -2.81 -15.18
CA VAL A 77 7.78 -3.19 -16.20
C VAL A 77 7.30 -4.41 -16.97
N ASP A 78 7.73 -4.51 -18.21
CA ASP A 78 7.42 -5.66 -19.04
C ASP A 78 8.03 -6.94 -18.47
N ARG A 79 7.27 -8.04 -18.41
CA ARG A 79 7.70 -9.33 -17.87
C ARG A 79 8.93 -9.87 -18.60
N GLU A 80 8.97 -9.81 -19.92
CA GLU A 80 10.09 -10.33 -20.67
C GLU A 80 11.38 -9.56 -20.41
N MET A 81 11.28 -8.23 -20.22
CA MET A 81 12.43 -7.39 -19.88
C MET A 81 12.89 -7.61 -18.44
N PHE A 82 11.95 -7.80 -17.51
CA PHE A 82 12.26 -8.14 -16.12
C PHE A 82 13.02 -9.47 -16.03
N ASP A 83 12.56 -10.50 -16.71
CA ASP A 83 13.16 -11.85 -16.66
C ASP A 83 14.59 -11.89 -17.23
N LYS A 84 14.93 -10.96 -18.13
CA LYS A 84 16.27 -10.79 -18.68
C LYS A 84 17.26 -10.11 -17.72
N ARG A 85 16.77 -9.46 -16.66
CA ARG A 85 17.57 -8.67 -15.72
C ARG A 85 17.69 -9.40 -14.38
N LYS A 86 18.87 -9.95 -14.10
CA LYS A 86 19.13 -10.67 -12.84
C LYS A 86 19.03 -9.78 -11.60
N ASP A 87 19.44 -8.53 -11.70
CA ASP A 87 19.30 -7.56 -10.62
C ASP A 87 17.82 -7.29 -10.26
N LEU A 88 16.95 -7.13 -11.26
CA LEU A 88 15.51 -6.98 -11.02
C LEU A 88 14.91 -8.25 -10.42
N THR A 89 15.24 -9.44 -10.95
CA THR A 89 14.66 -10.70 -10.47
C THR A 89 15.10 -11.07 -9.05
N PHE A 90 16.35 -10.77 -8.67
CA PHE A 90 16.87 -11.12 -7.34
C PHE A 90 16.71 -10.01 -6.30
N CYS A 91 16.76 -8.73 -6.72
CA CYS A 91 16.77 -7.60 -5.78
C CYS A 91 15.52 -6.71 -5.86
N GLY A 92 14.67 -6.88 -6.88
CA GLY A 92 13.53 -5.99 -7.14
C GLY A 92 13.93 -4.59 -7.59
N ARG A 93 15.23 -4.36 -7.89
CA ARG A 93 15.79 -3.09 -8.34
C ARG A 93 16.93 -3.31 -9.31
N THR A 94 17.23 -2.28 -10.12
CA THR A 94 18.46 -2.28 -10.93
C THR A 94 19.67 -1.96 -10.04
N LEU A 95 20.79 -2.64 -10.28
CA LEU A 95 22.08 -2.40 -9.61
C LEU A 95 23.07 -1.67 -10.51
N PHE A 96 22.93 -1.81 -11.81
CA PHE A 96 23.80 -1.22 -12.83
C PHE A 96 23.03 -1.07 -14.14
N GLY A 97 23.64 -0.40 -15.10
CA GLY A 97 23.09 -0.20 -16.45
C GLY A 97 23.14 1.24 -16.90
N ALA A 98 22.82 1.49 -18.15
CA ALA A 98 22.70 2.82 -18.70
C ALA A 98 21.44 3.51 -18.19
N LYS A 99 21.50 4.83 -18.08
CA LYS A 99 20.30 5.64 -17.84
C LYS A 99 19.31 5.48 -18.99
N PRO A 100 17.99 5.54 -18.72
CA PRO A 100 17.00 5.56 -19.79
C PRO A 100 17.17 6.84 -20.64
N PRO A 101 16.75 6.82 -21.90
CA PRO A 101 16.84 7.99 -22.78
C PRO A 101 15.98 9.17 -22.29
N LYS A 102 14.97 8.89 -21.48
CA LYS A 102 14.07 9.86 -20.88
C LYS A 102 14.01 9.65 -19.37
N GLY A 103 14.12 10.74 -18.61
CA GLY A 103 13.98 10.77 -17.15
C GLY A 103 12.68 11.46 -16.73
N GLN A 104 12.79 12.44 -15.85
CA GLN A 104 11.67 13.18 -15.25
C GLN A 104 11.54 14.61 -15.80
N GLU A 105 12.07 14.85 -16.98
CA GLU A 105 12.10 16.18 -17.59
C GLU A 105 10.70 16.76 -17.73
N MET A 106 10.50 17.97 -17.23
CA MET A 106 9.24 18.73 -17.31
C MET A 106 8.04 18.04 -16.68
N ASP A 107 8.25 16.98 -15.89
CA ASP A 107 7.20 16.14 -15.30
C ASP A 107 6.19 15.60 -16.35
N ASP A 108 6.64 15.44 -17.58
CA ASP A 108 5.76 15.15 -18.70
C ASP A 108 5.12 13.76 -18.64
N HIS A 109 5.73 12.80 -17.96
CA HIS A 109 5.08 11.51 -17.71
C HIS A 109 3.88 11.67 -16.77
N TYR A 110 3.99 12.49 -15.73
CA TYR A 110 2.91 12.77 -14.78
C TYR A 110 1.67 13.33 -15.47
N PHE A 111 1.86 14.27 -16.40
CA PHE A 111 0.77 14.87 -17.19
C PHE A 111 0.40 14.07 -18.44
N GLY A 112 1.09 12.98 -18.71
CA GLY A 112 0.88 12.15 -19.89
C GLY A 112 -0.35 11.27 -19.80
N ALA A 113 -0.80 10.75 -20.95
CA ALA A 113 -1.88 9.80 -21.00
C ALA A 113 -1.46 8.43 -20.42
N ILE A 114 -2.37 7.77 -19.76
CA ILE A 114 -2.19 6.37 -19.31
C ILE A 114 -2.24 5.48 -20.54
N LYS A 115 -1.22 4.63 -20.73
CA LYS A 115 -1.18 3.68 -21.86
C LYS A 115 -2.30 2.65 -21.73
N PRO A 116 -2.95 2.23 -22.83
CA PRO A 116 -4.07 1.28 -22.77
C PRO A 116 -3.78 0.02 -21.95
N ARG A 117 -2.62 -0.62 -22.13
CA ARG A 117 -2.21 -1.80 -21.36
C ARG A 117 -2.13 -1.54 -19.85
N VAL A 118 -1.72 -0.34 -19.46
CA VAL A 118 -1.65 0.08 -18.05
C VAL A 118 -3.06 0.37 -17.51
N ALA A 119 -3.91 1.02 -18.31
CA ALA A 119 -5.31 1.27 -17.95
C ALA A 119 -6.08 -0.04 -17.73
N GLU A 120 -5.88 -1.04 -18.58
CA GLU A 120 -6.48 -2.38 -18.41
C GLU A 120 -6.01 -3.02 -17.09
N TYR A 121 -4.72 -2.95 -16.79
CA TYR A 121 -4.19 -3.42 -15.51
C TYR A 121 -4.83 -2.68 -14.33
N MET A 122 -4.94 -1.36 -14.38
CA MET A 122 -5.51 -0.55 -13.31
C MET A 122 -7.00 -0.88 -13.09
N ALA A 123 -7.77 -1.08 -14.16
CA ALA A 123 -9.18 -1.47 -14.08
C ALA A 123 -9.34 -2.83 -13.38
N ASP A 124 -8.59 -3.84 -13.81
CA ASP A 124 -8.61 -5.16 -13.19
C ASP A 124 -8.15 -5.12 -11.72
N LEU A 125 -7.12 -4.32 -11.44
CA LEU A 125 -6.64 -4.12 -10.07
C LEU A 125 -7.74 -3.55 -9.16
N ASN A 126 -8.46 -2.54 -9.61
CA ASN A 126 -9.56 -1.95 -8.86
C ASN A 126 -10.64 -2.98 -8.54
N GLU A 127 -11.06 -3.78 -9.52
CA GLU A 127 -12.06 -4.82 -9.30
C GLU A 127 -11.63 -5.85 -8.24
N GLU A 128 -10.39 -6.31 -8.29
CA GLU A 128 -9.85 -7.26 -7.31
C GLU A 128 -9.77 -6.65 -5.91
N LEU A 129 -9.38 -5.37 -5.80
CA LEU A 129 -9.34 -4.66 -4.54
C LEU A 129 -10.74 -4.41 -3.96
N TRP A 130 -11.72 -4.04 -4.80
CA TRP A 130 -13.10 -3.84 -4.34
C TRP A 130 -13.73 -5.13 -3.82
N LYS A 131 -13.42 -6.30 -4.41
CA LYS A 131 -13.85 -7.61 -3.87
C LYS A 131 -13.34 -7.88 -2.47
N LEU A 132 -12.21 -7.27 -2.07
CA LEU A 132 -11.63 -7.36 -0.74
C LEU A 132 -12.10 -6.23 0.20
N GLY A 133 -12.98 -5.34 -0.26
CA GLY A 133 -13.45 -4.18 0.51
C GLY A 133 -12.47 -3.02 0.54
N ILE A 134 -11.43 -3.03 -0.30
CA ILE A 134 -10.45 -1.96 -0.42
C ILE A 134 -10.96 -0.96 -1.44
N LEU A 135 -11.24 0.26 -1.01
CA LEU A 135 -11.85 1.30 -1.84
C LEU A 135 -10.78 2.06 -2.65
N ALA A 136 -10.13 1.37 -3.59
CA ALA A 136 -9.24 1.99 -4.56
C ALA A 136 -10.01 3.01 -5.40
N LYS A 137 -9.42 4.19 -5.63
CA LYS A 137 -10.11 5.33 -6.25
C LYS A 137 -9.31 5.99 -7.35
N THR A 138 -8.02 6.21 -7.15
CA THR A 138 -7.18 7.01 -8.03
C THR A 138 -6.32 6.13 -8.92
N GLU A 139 -6.29 6.48 -10.21
CA GLU A 139 -5.47 5.88 -11.24
C GLU A 139 -4.75 7.00 -11.98
N HIS A 140 -3.45 7.17 -11.77
CA HIS A 140 -2.69 8.17 -12.51
C HIS A 140 -1.21 7.80 -12.64
N ASN A 141 -0.52 8.50 -13.54
CA ASN A 141 0.93 8.43 -13.67
C ASN A 141 1.61 9.25 -12.58
N GLU A 142 2.75 8.76 -12.12
CA GLU A 142 3.70 9.50 -11.32
C GLU A 142 4.81 10.11 -12.17
N VAL A 143 5.74 10.83 -11.54
CA VAL A 143 6.74 11.64 -12.24
C VAL A 143 7.79 10.78 -12.97
N ALA A 144 8.21 9.66 -12.39
CA ALA A 144 9.19 8.79 -13.02
C ALA A 144 8.58 7.99 -14.19
N PRO A 145 9.37 7.70 -15.24
CA PRO A 145 8.92 6.83 -16.32
C PRO A 145 8.44 5.47 -15.82
N ALA A 146 7.28 5.03 -16.30
CA ALA A 146 6.60 3.78 -15.89
C ALA A 146 6.21 3.71 -14.42
N GLN A 147 6.14 4.84 -13.74
CA GLN A 147 5.66 4.97 -12.38
C GLN A 147 4.19 5.39 -12.37
N HIS A 148 3.43 4.79 -11.46
CA HIS A 148 2.00 5.03 -11.28
C HIS A 148 1.68 5.08 -9.80
N GLU A 149 0.48 5.54 -9.45
CA GLU A 149 0.00 5.58 -8.08
C GLU A 149 -1.42 5.05 -7.97
N LEU A 150 -1.69 4.41 -6.83
CA LEU A 150 -3.02 4.06 -6.39
C LEU A 150 -3.29 4.74 -5.06
N ALA A 151 -4.39 5.49 -4.98
CA ALA A 151 -4.86 6.11 -3.75
C ALA A 151 -6.23 5.55 -3.37
N PRO A 152 -6.40 4.99 -2.16
CA PRO A 152 -7.69 4.52 -1.66
C PRO A 152 -8.46 5.67 -0.99
N ILE A 153 -9.75 5.48 -0.79
CA ILE A 153 -10.50 6.29 0.17
C ILE A 153 -9.98 5.95 1.57
N TYR A 154 -9.74 6.97 2.39
CA TYR A 154 -9.25 6.80 3.75
C TYR A 154 -10.20 5.98 4.63
N THR A 155 -9.64 5.28 5.58
CA THR A 155 -10.37 4.55 6.62
C THR A 155 -9.60 4.59 7.94
N THR A 156 -10.07 3.88 8.97
CA THR A 156 -9.34 3.82 10.25
C THR A 156 -7.92 3.29 10.02
N THR A 157 -6.96 3.81 10.73
CA THR A 157 -5.54 3.50 10.52
C THR A 157 -5.25 2.00 10.56
N ASN A 158 -5.90 1.25 11.45
CA ASN A 158 -5.74 -0.20 11.51
C ASN A 158 -6.19 -0.89 10.21
N VAL A 159 -7.41 -0.59 9.76
CA VAL A 159 -7.97 -1.17 8.52
C VAL A 159 -7.13 -0.72 7.30
N ALA A 160 -6.77 0.56 7.23
CA ALA A 160 -5.98 1.10 6.13
C ALA A 160 -4.60 0.41 6.01
N THR A 161 -3.96 0.12 7.15
CA THR A 161 -2.68 -0.58 7.17
C THR A 161 -2.82 -2.01 6.65
N ASP A 162 -3.83 -2.75 7.08
CA ASP A 162 -4.12 -4.09 6.56
C ASP A 162 -4.42 -4.06 5.06
N HIS A 163 -5.24 -3.10 4.63
CA HIS A 163 -5.58 -2.93 3.22
C HIS A 163 -4.36 -2.62 2.36
N ASN A 164 -3.41 -1.83 2.85
CA ASN A 164 -2.20 -1.55 2.07
C ASN A 164 -1.33 -2.80 1.87
N GLN A 165 -1.25 -3.70 2.86
CA GLN A 165 -0.55 -4.98 2.70
C GLN A 165 -1.22 -5.86 1.63
N LEU A 166 -2.55 -5.95 1.64
CA LEU A 166 -3.30 -6.67 0.62
C LEU A 166 -3.13 -6.01 -0.76
N THR A 167 -3.19 -4.69 -0.83
CA THR A 167 -3.02 -3.93 -2.07
C THR A 167 -1.69 -4.28 -2.75
N MET A 168 -0.58 -4.30 -2.01
CA MET A 168 0.73 -4.65 -2.57
C MET A 168 0.75 -6.07 -3.14
N GLU A 169 0.15 -7.03 -2.45
CA GLU A 169 0.07 -8.42 -2.93
C GLU A 169 -0.77 -8.51 -4.21
N ILE A 170 -1.94 -7.87 -4.23
CA ILE A 170 -2.86 -7.92 -5.37
C ILE A 170 -2.26 -7.19 -6.58
N MET A 171 -1.59 -6.05 -6.39
CA MET A 171 -0.86 -5.36 -7.46
C MET A 171 0.08 -6.30 -8.21
N GLN A 172 0.86 -7.09 -7.50
CA GLN A 172 1.80 -8.05 -8.12
C GLN A 172 1.07 -9.20 -8.82
N LYS A 173 0.00 -9.73 -8.22
CA LYS A 173 -0.79 -10.81 -8.82
C LYS A 173 -1.50 -10.37 -10.11
N VAL A 174 -2.09 -9.19 -10.10
CA VAL A 174 -2.77 -8.65 -11.28
C VAL A 174 -1.77 -8.29 -12.37
N ALA A 175 -0.63 -7.67 -12.04
CA ALA A 175 0.41 -7.36 -13.02
C ALA A 175 0.85 -8.61 -13.80
N ALA A 176 0.99 -9.75 -13.11
CA ALA A 176 1.36 -11.00 -13.75
C ALA A 176 0.34 -11.47 -14.80
N ARG A 177 -0.96 -11.22 -14.61
CA ARG A 177 -2.02 -11.54 -15.58
C ARG A 177 -1.89 -10.72 -16.86
N HIS A 178 -1.35 -9.50 -16.75
CA HIS A 178 -1.17 -8.57 -17.87
C HIS A 178 0.23 -8.67 -18.53
N GLY A 179 1.02 -9.69 -18.19
CA GLY A 179 2.40 -9.81 -18.69
C GLY A 179 3.31 -8.69 -18.21
N LEU A 180 2.99 -8.11 -17.04
CA LEU A 180 3.72 -7.05 -16.37
C LEU A 180 4.32 -7.57 -15.05
N VAL A 181 5.24 -6.80 -14.50
CA VAL A 181 5.75 -6.95 -13.13
C VAL A 181 5.58 -5.63 -12.41
N CYS A 182 4.92 -5.68 -11.26
CA CYS A 182 4.79 -4.53 -10.37
C CYS A 182 5.99 -4.50 -9.41
N LEU A 183 6.81 -3.47 -9.50
CA LEU A 183 7.94 -3.24 -8.60
C LEU A 183 7.49 -2.35 -7.44
N LEU A 184 7.69 -2.85 -6.23
CA LEU A 184 7.35 -2.18 -4.97
C LEU A 184 8.60 -1.88 -4.12
N HIS A 185 9.80 -2.15 -4.65
CA HIS A 185 11.04 -1.73 -4.00
C HIS A 185 11.03 -0.21 -3.89
N GLU A 186 11.53 0.33 -2.79
CA GLU A 186 11.49 1.76 -2.48
C GLU A 186 12.22 2.61 -3.52
N LYS A 187 13.28 2.06 -4.13
CA LYS A 187 14.08 2.73 -5.16
C LYS A 187 14.45 1.74 -6.27
N PRO A 188 13.52 1.37 -7.16
CA PRO A 188 13.81 0.38 -8.21
C PRO A 188 14.83 0.87 -9.24
N PHE A 189 14.86 2.16 -9.49
CA PHE A 189 15.73 2.80 -10.48
C PHE A 189 16.43 4.01 -9.88
N GLU A 190 17.76 4.03 -9.98
CA GLU A 190 18.56 5.15 -9.50
C GLU A 190 18.33 6.39 -10.37
N GLY A 191 18.35 7.57 -9.75
CA GLY A 191 18.26 8.88 -10.44
C GLY A 191 16.84 9.33 -10.78
N VAL A 192 15.82 8.56 -10.43
CA VAL A 192 14.40 8.95 -10.56
C VAL A 192 13.66 8.72 -9.24
N ASN A 193 12.40 9.12 -9.14
CA ASN A 193 11.58 8.91 -7.95
C ASN A 193 11.48 7.42 -7.58
N GLY A 194 11.17 7.16 -6.34
CA GLY A 194 10.96 5.82 -5.81
C GLY A 194 9.49 5.48 -5.59
N SER A 195 9.22 4.24 -5.20
CA SER A 195 7.87 3.76 -4.86
C SER A 195 7.50 4.22 -3.45
N GLY A 196 6.95 5.42 -3.34
CA GLY A 196 6.55 6.02 -2.08
C GLY A 196 5.29 5.39 -1.48
N LYS A 197 5.09 5.69 -0.21
CA LYS A 197 3.83 5.49 0.52
C LYS A 197 3.48 6.81 1.19
N HIS A 198 2.64 7.59 0.53
CA HIS A 198 2.14 8.85 1.09
C HIS A 198 0.94 8.60 2.01
N ASN A 199 0.76 9.43 3.04
CA ASN A 199 -0.30 9.29 4.03
C ASN A 199 -1.08 10.59 4.20
#